data_9fb246211e711cb859c3bbad02e6ed66
#
_entry.id   9fb246211e711cb859c3bbad02e6ed66
#
_cell.length_a   1.000
_cell.length_b   1.000
_cell.length_c   1.000
_cell.angle_alpha   90.00
_cell.angle_beta   90.00
_cell.angle_gamma   90.00
#
_symmetry.space_group_name_H-M   'P 1'
#
loop_
_entity.id
_entity.type
_entity.pdbx_description
1 polymer ?
#
loop_
_entity_poly.entity_id
_entity_poly.type
_entity_poly.pdbx_seq_one_letter_code
_entity_poly.pdbx_strand_id
1 'polypeptide(L)'
;MGLQTFFSQHAVFSLEELDQFLSQEGTGNPHTRKALLAYHRRQGRVITIRRGLYAVIPIGFSSELFPVDPHLLTAKMTEDAVLAYHTALEFHGKAYSAHRILYYLSLQKSLPVRFRSNNIRRVAVPRSLHAKGREMFGVENYQRSGVEVRVTSLERTLVDVLDRPDLAGGWEEIWRSLESVEFFDLDKVIQYSKFLGRATTAAKVGFFLEQHKENLMVEEKHLTSLWELRPRQPHYLSRSKQKNCKWVKKWNLMIPTEIINQSWAEII
;
A
#
# COMPACT_ATOMS: atom_id res chain seq x y z
N MET A 1 34.13 6.03 7.51
CA MET A 1 32.90 6.37 8.31
C MET A 1 32.55 5.19 9.20
N GLY A 2 32.25 5.40 10.47
CA GLY A 2 32.01 4.28 11.38
C GLY A 2 30.60 3.70 11.27
N LEU A 3 30.38 2.49 11.76
CA LEU A 3 29.07 1.80 11.81
C LEU A 3 27.95 2.66 12.48
N GLN A 4 28.31 3.61 13.32
CA GLN A 4 27.40 4.59 13.91
C GLN A 4 26.74 5.48 12.83
N THR A 5 27.51 5.90 11.83
CA THR A 5 26.99 6.69 10.70
C THR A 5 26.02 5.85 9.87
N PHE A 6 26.34 4.56 9.63
CA PHE A 6 25.42 3.65 8.97
C PHE A 6 24.08 3.55 9.73
N PHE A 7 24.13 3.33 11.04
CA PHE A 7 22.92 3.23 11.86
C PHE A 7 22.10 4.52 11.94
N SER A 8 22.73 5.68 11.86
CA SER A 8 22.00 6.96 11.84
C SER A 8 21.27 7.21 10.51
N GLN A 9 21.74 6.61 9.43
CA GLN A 9 21.15 6.73 8.10
C GLN A 9 20.17 5.61 7.74
N HIS A 10 20.20 4.49 8.46
CA HIS A 10 19.42 3.30 8.15
C HIS A 10 18.61 2.83 9.35
N ALA A 11 17.44 3.43 9.56
CA ALA A 11 16.53 3.00 10.64
C ALA A 11 16.08 1.53 10.48
N VAL A 12 15.98 1.06 9.23
CA VAL A 12 15.75 -0.34 8.85
C VAL A 12 16.71 -0.68 7.72
N PHE A 13 17.39 -1.81 7.80
CA PHE A 13 18.39 -2.21 6.80
C PHE A 13 18.37 -3.71 6.50
N SER A 14 18.70 -4.05 5.26
CA SER A 14 18.94 -5.42 4.84
C SER A 14 20.38 -5.87 5.13
N LEU A 15 20.58 -7.19 5.04
CA LEU A 15 21.93 -7.74 5.19
C LEU A 15 22.86 -7.27 4.05
N GLU A 16 22.30 -7.15 2.85
CA GLU A 16 23.00 -6.68 1.64
C GLU A 16 23.49 -5.24 1.79
N GLU A 17 22.68 -4.34 2.35
CA GLU A 17 23.06 -2.95 2.61
C GLU A 17 24.21 -2.87 3.62
N LEU A 18 24.15 -3.69 4.67
CA LEU A 18 25.25 -3.77 5.63
C LEU A 18 26.54 -4.33 4.98
N ASP A 19 26.42 -5.36 4.12
CA ASP A 19 27.56 -5.92 3.40
C ASP A 19 28.19 -4.91 2.45
N GLN A 20 27.40 -4.15 1.73
CA GLN A 20 27.89 -3.08 0.85
C GLN A 20 28.65 -2.03 1.65
N PHE A 21 28.09 -1.56 2.76
CA PHE A 21 28.74 -0.61 3.64
C PHE A 21 30.09 -1.15 4.18
N LEU A 22 30.10 -2.36 4.73
CA LEU A 22 31.32 -2.96 5.28
C LEU A 22 32.38 -3.19 4.20
N SER A 23 31.99 -3.51 2.97
CA SER A 23 32.90 -3.65 1.83
C SER A 23 33.56 -2.34 1.46
N GLN A 24 32.80 -1.22 1.47
CA GLN A 24 33.33 0.13 1.23
C GLN A 24 34.32 0.58 2.32
N GLU A 25 34.11 0.14 3.56
CA GLU A 25 35.02 0.40 4.69
C GLU A 25 36.23 -0.57 4.74
N GLY A 26 36.41 -1.46 3.75
CA GLY A 26 37.49 -2.44 3.71
C GLY A 26 37.37 -3.58 4.74
N THR A 27 36.22 -3.74 5.36
CA THR A 27 35.97 -4.75 6.41
C THR A 27 34.92 -5.79 6.02
N GLY A 28 34.67 -5.99 4.72
CA GLY A 28 33.65 -6.84 4.12
C GLY A 28 33.82 -8.35 4.33
N ASN A 29 34.21 -8.81 5.53
CA ASN A 29 34.34 -10.23 5.85
C ASN A 29 33.05 -10.75 6.49
N PRO A 30 32.47 -11.90 6.05
CA PRO A 30 31.29 -12.51 6.63
C PRO A 30 31.39 -12.82 8.13
N HIS A 31 32.59 -13.17 8.64
CA HIS A 31 32.81 -13.37 10.07
C HIS A 31 32.70 -12.08 10.86
N THR A 32 33.31 -11.00 10.37
CA THR A 32 33.26 -9.65 10.96
C THR A 32 31.81 -9.18 11.02
N ARG A 33 31.04 -9.28 9.92
CA ARG A 33 29.62 -8.94 9.87
C ARG A 33 28.81 -9.70 10.92
N LYS A 34 28.99 -11.03 11.02
CA LYS A 34 28.27 -11.87 12.00
C LYS A 34 28.59 -11.45 13.43
N ALA A 35 29.85 -11.17 13.72
CA ALA A 35 30.30 -10.70 15.04
C ALA A 35 29.72 -9.33 15.39
N LEU A 36 29.73 -8.38 14.45
CA LEU A 36 29.15 -7.03 14.62
C LEU A 36 27.63 -7.09 14.88
N LEU A 37 26.87 -7.84 14.08
CA LEU A 37 25.44 -8.01 14.30
C LEU A 37 25.16 -8.67 15.65
N ALA A 38 25.91 -9.70 16.03
CA ALA A 38 25.75 -10.37 17.33
C ALA A 38 26.03 -9.43 18.49
N TYR A 39 27.09 -8.60 18.39
CA TYR A 39 27.42 -7.58 19.38
C TYR A 39 26.29 -6.57 19.54
N HIS A 40 25.87 -5.91 18.44
CA HIS A 40 24.84 -4.86 18.49
C HIS A 40 23.47 -5.38 18.91
N ARG A 41 23.16 -6.65 18.59
CA ARG A 41 21.95 -7.32 19.09
C ARG A 41 21.99 -7.54 20.60
N ARG A 42 23.14 -7.96 21.16
CA ARG A 42 23.30 -8.12 22.63
C ARG A 42 23.17 -6.78 23.35
N GLN A 43 23.63 -5.69 22.72
CA GLN A 43 23.51 -4.33 23.24
C GLN A 43 22.09 -3.73 23.06
N GLY A 44 21.13 -4.46 22.47
CA GLY A 44 19.79 -3.98 22.21
C GLY A 44 19.69 -2.88 21.13
N ARG A 45 20.80 -2.59 20.43
CA ARG A 45 20.86 -1.55 19.39
C ARG A 45 20.36 -2.00 18.02
N VAL A 46 20.32 -3.28 17.78
CA VAL A 46 19.80 -3.89 16.54
C VAL A 46 18.85 -5.01 16.91
N ILE A 47 17.69 -5.01 16.34
CA ILE A 47 16.72 -6.09 16.45
C ILE A 47 16.49 -6.78 15.12
N THR A 48 16.23 -8.07 15.16
CA THR A 48 15.91 -8.85 13.97
C THR A 48 14.42 -8.79 13.70
N ILE A 49 14.04 -8.35 12.49
CA ILE A 49 12.66 -8.36 12.00
C ILE A 49 12.33 -9.75 11.42
N ARG A 50 13.18 -10.17 10.50
CA ARG A 50 13.25 -11.52 9.92
C ARG A 50 14.68 -11.82 9.52
N ARG A 51 14.94 -13.03 9.02
CA ARG A 51 16.27 -13.36 8.48
C ARG A 51 16.66 -12.36 7.38
N GLY A 52 17.80 -11.72 7.56
CA GLY A 52 18.35 -10.75 6.59
C GLY A 52 17.77 -9.34 6.66
N LEU A 53 16.83 -9.04 7.59
CA LEU A 53 16.25 -7.71 7.78
C LEU A 53 16.29 -7.30 9.25
N TYR A 54 16.78 -6.10 9.52
CA TYR A 54 17.07 -5.60 10.85
C TYR A 54 16.53 -4.18 11.02
N ALA A 55 16.24 -3.80 12.28
CA ALA A 55 15.95 -2.42 12.64
C ALA A 55 16.95 -1.91 13.67
N VAL A 56 17.27 -0.65 13.58
CA VAL A 56 18.16 0.06 14.53
C VAL A 56 17.32 0.66 15.65
N ILE A 57 17.78 0.49 16.87
CA ILE A 57 17.21 1.11 18.05
C ILE A 57 18.16 2.26 18.48
N PRO A 58 17.69 3.49 18.57
CA PRO A 58 18.53 4.62 19.03
C PRO A 58 19.03 4.39 20.44
N ILE A 59 20.17 5.02 20.77
CA ILE A 59 20.76 4.94 22.11
C ILE A 59 19.78 5.54 23.13
N GLY A 60 19.60 4.89 24.25
CA GLY A 60 18.70 5.33 25.32
C GLY A 60 17.27 4.78 25.21
N PHE A 61 16.94 4.06 24.13
CA PHE A 61 15.63 3.43 24.00
C PHE A 61 15.67 1.92 24.26
N SER A 62 14.59 1.41 24.85
CA SER A 62 14.40 -0.03 24.99
C SER A 62 14.07 -0.67 23.64
N SER A 63 14.77 -1.76 23.30
CA SER A 63 14.51 -2.52 22.10
C SER A 63 13.09 -3.12 22.04
N GLU A 64 12.45 -3.30 23.17
CA GLU A 64 11.07 -3.83 23.25
C GLU A 64 10.03 -2.75 23.01
N LEU A 65 10.26 -1.53 23.49
CA LEU A 65 9.30 -0.45 23.48
C LEU A 65 9.46 0.53 22.31
N PHE A 66 10.67 0.63 21.73
CA PHE A 66 10.91 1.59 20.64
C PHE A 66 10.02 1.30 19.43
N PRO A 67 9.18 2.24 18.97
CA PRO A 67 8.29 2.05 17.84
C PRO A 67 9.10 2.02 16.53
N VAL A 68 9.23 0.84 15.94
CA VAL A 68 9.81 0.72 14.60
C VAL A 68 8.75 1.10 13.57
N ASP A 69 9.09 2.03 12.67
CA ASP A 69 8.17 2.51 11.65
C ASP A 69 7.69 1.36 10.74
N PRO A 70 6.39 1.05 10.71
CA PRO A 70 5.86 -0.06 9.96
C PRO A 70 5.96 0.13 8.44
N HIS A 71 5.94 1.37 7.94
CA HIS A 71 6.09 1.65 6.52
C HIS A 71 7.52 1.38 6.04
N LEU A 72 8.53 1.73 6.86
CA LEU A 72 9.93 1.40 6.55
C LEU A 72 10.16 -0.11 6.54
N LEU A 73 9.57 -0.83 7.50
CA LEU A 73 9.61 -2.30 7.51
C LEU A 73 9.02 -2.88 6.23
N THR A 74 7.86 -2.36 5.83
CA THR A 74 7.14 -2.84 4.64
C THR A 74 7.92 -2.54 3.37
N ALA A 75 8.53 -1.36 3.25
CA ALA A 75 9.34 -0.96 2.11
C ALA A 75 10.59 -1.82 1.91
N LYS A 76 11.09 -2.42 3.00
CA LYS A 76 12.29 -3.29 2.97
C LYS A 76 11.96 -4.79 2.91
N MET A 77 10.71 -5.18 2.68
CA MET A 77 10.36 -6.60 2.58
C MET A 77 10.94 -7.27 1.33
N THR A 78 10.99 -6.57 0.21
CA THR A 78 11.64 -6.98 -1.04
C THR A 78 12.26 -5.76 -1.69
N GLU A 79 13.22 -5.96 -2.60
CA GLU A 79 13.87 -4.85 -3.31
C GLU A 79 12.89 -4.04 -4.16
N ASP A 80 11.85 -4.70 -4.67
CA ASP A 80 10.81 -4.11 -5.52
C ASP A 80 9.52 -3.77 -4.75
N ALA A 81 9.56 -3.74 -3.40
CA ALA A 81 8.39 -3.47 -2.59
C ALA A 81 7.79 -2.09 -2.89
N VAL A 82 6.47 -2.04 -3.09
CA VAL A 82 5.68 -0.82 -3.24
C VAL A 82 4.52 -0.87 -2.25
N LEU A 83 4.45 0.06 -1.32
CA LEU A 83 3.32 0.19 -0.40
C LEU A 83 2.04 0.43 -1.20
N ALA A 84 0.97 -0.29 -0.87
CA ALA A 84 -0.25 -0.28 -1.67
C ALA A 84 -1.51 -0.53 -0.83
N TYR A 85 -2.67 -0.32 -1.42
CA TYR A 85 -3.98 -0.50 -0.79
C TYR A 85 -4.12 0.36 0.48
N HIS A 86 -4.63 -0.22 1.57
CA HIS A 86 -4.79 0.49 2.83
C HIS A 86 -3.46 1.09 3.35
N THR A 87 -2.35 0.38 3.18
CA THR A 87 -1.03 0.86 3.61
C THR A 87 -0.59 2.13 2.86
N ALA A 88 -0.98 2.28 1.59
CA ALA A 88 -0.75 3.51 0.85
C ALA A 88 -1.64 4.66 1.37
N LEU A 89 -2.92 4.39 1.70
CA LEU A 89 -3.79 5.38 2.34
C LEU A 89 -3.22 5.85 3.68
N GLU A 90 -2.73 4.92 4.52
CA GLU A 90 -2.06 5.27 5.79
C GLU A 90 -0.80 6.10 5.56
N PHE A 91 0.03 5.73 4.58
CA PHE A 91 1.26 6.46 4.25
C PHE A 91 0.98 7.90 3.81
N HIS A 92 -0.07 8.11 3.00
CA HIS A 92 -0.52 9.42 2.55
C HIS A 92 -1.32 10.19 3.61
N GLY A 93 -1.57 9.61 4.79
CA GLY A 93 -2.38 10.22 5.86
C GLY A 93 -3.86 10.37 5.49
N LYS A 94 -4.36 9.50 4.61
CA LYS A 94 -5.74 9.50 4.09
C LYS A 94 -6.56 8.28 4.55
N ALA A 95 -5.99 7.38 5.32
CA ALA A 95 -6.73 6.27 5.92
C ALA A 95 -7.68 6.78 7.02
N TYR A 96 -8.92 6.30 7.02
CA TYR A 96 -9.89 6.61 8.06
C TYR A 96 -9.51 5.96 9.40
N SER A 97 -8.99 4.74 9.37
CA SER A 97 -8.53 4.03 10.56
C SER A 97 -7.15 3.39 10.36
N ALA A 98 -6.44 3.11 11.46
CA ALA A 98 -5.15 2.44 11.42
C ALA A 98 -5.33 0.92 11.42
N HIS A 99 -4.62 0.22 10.54
CA HIS A 99 -4.69 -1.23 10.44
C HIS A 99 -3.40 -1.92 10.90
N ARG A 100 -3.56 -3.15 11.40
CA ARG A 100 -2.42 -4.00 11.79
C ARG A 100 -1.87 -4.83 10.63
N ILE A 101 -2.57 -4.86 9.49
CA ILE A 101 -2.13 -5.59 8.31
C ILE A 101 -1.63 -4.56 7.30
N LEU A 102 -0.36 -4.71 6.93
CA LEU A 102 0.30 -3.85 5.97
C LEU A 102 0.48 -4.63 4.66
N TYR A 103 0.12 -4.00 3.55
CA TYR A 103 0.19 -4.59 2.23
C TYR A 103 1.23 -3.89 1.36
N TYR A 104 1.96 -4.67 0.59
CA TYR A 104 2.85 -4.17 -0.45
C TYR A 104 2.76 -5.02 -1.70
N LEU A 105 2.92 -4.39 -2.85
CA LEU A 105 3.04 -5.04 -4.15
C LEU A 105 4.49 -5.46 -4.38
N SER A 106 4.69 -6.64 -4.94
CA SER A 106 6.00 -7.12 -5.37
C SER A 106 5.88 -8.24 -6.39
N LEU A 107 6.79 -8.31 -7.35
CA LEU A 107 6.98 -9.44 -8.26
C LEU A 107 7.68 -10.60 -7.57
N GLN A 108 8.54 -10.30 -6.59
CA GLN A 108 9.29 -11.31 -5.84
C GLN A 108 8.35 -12.04 -4.86
N LYS A 109 8.52 -13.35 -4.73
CA LYS A 109 7.77 -14.13 -3.74
C LYS A 109 8.31 -13.87 -2.33
N SER A 110 7.43 -13.61 -1.39
CA SER A 110 7.76 -13.42 0.01
C SER A 110 6.66 -14.00 0.90
N LEU A 111 7.04 -14.60 2.00
CA LEU A 111 6.11 -15.07 3.03
C LEU A 111 5.64 -13.89 3.89
N PRO A 112 4.42 -13.98 4.46
CA PRO A 112 3.97 -12.99 5.44
C PRO A 112 4.95 -12.90 6.62
N VAL A 113 5.18 -11.67 7.09
CA VAL A 113 6.05 -11.42 8.24
C VAL A 113 5.21 -10.81 9.35
N ARG A 114 5.25 -11.42 10.51
CA ARG A 114 4.65 -10.89 11.74
C ARG A 114 5.74 -10.25 12.58
N PHE A 115 5.60 -8.96 12.83
CA PHE A 115 6.51 -8.24 13.70
C PHE A 115 5.70 -7.39 14.68
N ARG A 116 5.80 -7.71 15.97
CA ARG A 116 4.98 -7.11 17.05
C ARG A 116 3.49 -7.23 16.71
N SER A 117 2.76 -6.11 16.73
CA SER A 117 1.34 -6.07 16.39
C SER A 117 1.06 -6.09 14.88
N ASN A 118 2.08 -5.86 14.04
CA ASN A 118 1.92 -5.72 12.60
C ASN A 118 2.06 -7.07 11.88
N ASN A 119 1.27 -7.24 10.83
CA ASN A 119 1.32 -8.38 9.92
C ASN A 119 1.55 -7.85 8.50
N ILE A 120 2.75 -8.05 7.97
CA ILE A 120 3.16 -7.52 6.68
C ILE A 120 2.94 -8.58 5.61
N ARG A 121 2.16 -8.26 4.58
CA ARG A 121 1.73 -9.20 3.54
C ARG A 121 2.02 -8.70 2.15
N ARG A 122 2.65 -9.54 1.36
CA ARG A 122 2.82 -9.32 -0.07
C ARG A 122 1.52 -9.55 -0.83
N VAL A 123 1.25 -8.67 -1.77
CA VAL A 123 0.25 -8.86 -2.83
C VAL A 123 0.99 -8.92 -4.17
N ALA A 124 0.62 -9.86 -5.03
CA ALA A 124 1.23 -9.95 -6.35
C ALA A 124 0.81 -8.75 -7.20
N VAL A 125 1.75 -8.19 -7.96
CA VAL A 125 1.45 -7.18 -8.98
C VAL A 125 0.40 -7.73 -9.96
N PRO A 126 -0.64 -6.96 -10.32
CA PRO A 126 -1.64 -7.40 -11.30
C PRO A 126 -0.98 -7.84 -12.60
N ARG A 127 -1.36 -9.04 -13.10
CA ARG A 127 -0.78 -9.62 -14.32
C ARG A 127 -0.92 -8.72 -15.54
N SER A 128 -2.04 -7.99 -15.64
CA SER A 128 -2.28 -7.05 -16.75
C SER A 128 -1.28 -5.89 -16.79
N LEU A 129 -0.77 -5.46 -15.64
CA LEU A 129 0.27 -4.43 -15.54
C LEU A 129 1.64 -5.01 -15.88
N HIS A 130 1.96 -6.16 -15.29
CA HIS A 130 3.25 -6.83 -15.54
C HIS A 130 3.44 -7.20 -17.00
N ALA A 131 2.43 -7.78 -17.63
CA ALA A 131 2.48 -8.15 -19.06
C ALA A 131 2.67 -6.95 -20.01
N LYS A 132 2.41 -5.73 -19.55
CA LYS A 132 2.55 -4.49 -20.33
C LYS A 132 3.75 -3.64 -19.90
N GLY A 133 4.56 -4.09 -18.92
CA GLY A 133 5.65 -3.29 -18.35
C GLY A 133 5.18 -1.99 -17.67
N ARG A 134 4.01 -2.05 -17.00
CA ARG A 134 3.34 -0.89 -16.38
C ARG A 134 3.26 -1.00 -14.86
N GLU A 135 4.10 -1.83 -14.24
CA GLU A 135 4.10 -2.07 -12.79
C GLU A 135 4.31 -0.79 -11.99
N MET A 136 5.14 0.10 -12.52
CA MET A 136 5.52 1.36 -11.86
C MET A 136 4.60 2.53 -12.22
N PHE A 137 3.55 2.32 -13.02
CA PHE A 137 2.58 3.38 -13.28
C PHE A 137 1.88 3.81 -11.99
N GLY A 138 1.87 5.11 -11.68
CA GLY A 138 1.32 5.65 -10.45
C GLY A 138 2.05 5.15 -9.19
N VAL A 139 3.36 4.93 -9.28
CA VAL A 139 4.24 4.72 -8.12
C VAL A 139 5.08 5.96 -7.91
N GLU A 140 5.15 6.41 -6.69
CA GLU A 140 5.90 7.57 -6.24
C GLU A 140 7.01 7.15 -5.29
N ASN A 141 8.11 7.90 -5.29
CA ASN A 141 9.26 7.66 -4.43
C ASN A 141 9.34 8.76 -3.36
N TYR A 142 9.42 8.35 -2.11
CA TYR A 142 9.58 9.23 -0.96
C TYR A 142 10.83 8.88 -0.17
N GLN A 143 11.45 9.89 0.44
CA GLN A 143 12.52 9.68 1.41
C GLN A 143 11.94 9.74 2.83
N ARG A 144 12.12 8.67 3.62
CA ARG A 144 11.63 8.59 4.99
C ARG A 144 12.74 8.02 5.89
N SER A 145 13.22 8.82 6.81
CA SER A 145 14.33 8.44 7.72
C SER A 145 15.54 7.83 6.99
N GLY A 146 15.96 8.45 5.86
CA GLY A 146 17.08 8.01 5.04
C GLY A 146 16.82 6.78 4.16
N VAL A 147 15.60 6.24 4.17
CA VAL A 147 15.19 5.08 3.37
C VAL A 147 14.26 5.53 2.25
N GLU A 148 14.53 5.08 1.02
CA GLU A 148 13.60 5.24 -0.09
C GLU A 148 12.38 4.32 0.10
N VAL A 149 11.20 4.92 0.06
CA VAL A 149 9.91 4.23 0.15
C VAL A 149 9.13 4.45 -1.13
N ARG A 150 8.81 3.37 -1.83
CA ARG A 150 7.90 3.39 -2.98
C ARG A 150 6.48 3.16 -2.50
N VAL A 151 5.56 3.98 -2.98
CA VAL A 151 4.15 3.89 -2.62
C VAL A 151 3.27 4.18 -3.83
N THR A 152 2.10 3.56 -3.92
CA THR A 152 1.13 3.89 -4.97
C THR A 152 0.58 5.30 -4.75
N SER A 153 0.50 6.11 -5.81
CA SER A 153 -0.13 7.44 -5.76
C SER A 153 -1.59 7.34 -5.32
N LEU A 154 -2.19 8.43 -4.90
CA LEU A 154 -3.60 8.45 -4.48
C LEU A 154 -4.53 8.00 -5.62
N GLU A 155 -4.26 8.38 -6.88
CA GLU A 155 -5.05 7.99 -8.05
C GLU A 155 -5.02 6.47 -8.29
N ARG A 156 -3.83 5.88 -8.22
CA ARG A 156 -3.68 4.42 -8.32
C ARG A 156 -4.32 3.73 -7.13
N THR A 157 -4.10 4.26 -5.94
CA THR A 157 -4.65 3.70 -4.69
C THR A 157 -6.18 3.70 -4.72
N LEU A 158 -6.83 4.77 -5.20
CA LEU A 158 -8.28 4.82 -5.40
C LEU A 158 -8.78 3.61 -6.20
N VAL A 159 -8.15 3.34 -7.34
CA VAL A 159 -8.57 2.22 -8.21
C VAL A 159 -8.26 0.87 -7.55
N ASP A 160 -7.08 0.72 -6.92
CA ASP A 160 -6.64 -0.51 -6.29
C ASP A 160 -7.54 -0.91 -5.09
N VAL A 161 -7.97 0.05 -4.25
CA VAL A 161 -8.84 -0.25 -3.10
C VAL A 161 -10.27 -0.59 -3.53
N LEU A 162 -10.77 0.04 -4.59
CA LEU A 162 -12.05 -0.31 -5.19
C LEU A 162 -12.00 -1.66 -5.93
N ASP A 163 -10.85 -2.05 -6.48
CA ASP A 163 -10.64 -3.37 -7.07
C ASP A 163 -10.63 -4.47 -6.00
N ARG A 164 -9.91 -4.24 -4.90
CA ARG A 164 -9.66 -5.21 -3.83
C ARG A 164 -10.05 -4.64 -2.46
N PRO A 165 -11.35 -4.47 -2.18
CA PRO A 165 -11.82 -3.91 -0.92
C PRO A 165 -11.44 -4.75 0.30
N ASP A 166 -11.19 -6.04 0.12
CA ASP A 166 -10.67 -6.95 1.13
C ASP A 166 -9.26 -6.58 1.65
N LEU A 167 -8.50 -5.80 0.87
CA LEU A 167 -7.16 -5.32 1.24
C LEU A 167 -7.17 -3.87 1.79
N ALA A 168 -8.37 -3.30 1.94
CA ALA A 168 -8.51 -1.90 2.33
C ALA A 168 -9.57 -1.69 3.45
N GLY A 169 -9.81 -2.70 4.29
CA GLY A 169 -10.70 -2.57 5.44
C GLY A 169 -12.20 -2.67 5.14
N GLY A 170 -12.57 -2.79 3.86
CA GLY A 170 -13.97 -2.87 3.44
C GLY A 170 -14.53 -1.54 2.93
N TRP A 171 -15.85 -1.52 2.64
CA TRP A 171 -16.45 -0.40 1.90
C TRP A 171 -16.54 0.89 2.70
N GLU A 172 -16.89 0.86 3.97
CA GLU A 172 -16.93 2.04 4.84
C GLU A 172 -15.55 2.69 4.96
N GLU A 173 -14.53 1.89 5.28
CA GLU A 173 -13.15 2.36 5.38
C GLU A 173 -12.69 3.02 4.07
N ILE A 174 -12.97 2.38 2.93
CA ILE A 174 -12.61 2.91 1.60
C ILE A 174 -13.31 4.24 1.34
N TRP A 175 -14.63 4.31 1.56
CA TRP A 175 -15.41 5.52 1.31
C TRP A 175 -14.90 6.69 2.12
N ARG A 176 -14.83 6.54 3.45
CA ARG A 176 -14.34 7.57 4.37
C ARG A 176 -12.89 8.00 4.06
N SER A 177 -12.04 7.05 3.70
CA SER A 177 -10.65 7.33 3.33
C SER A 177 -10.55 8.13 2.03
N LEU A 178 -11.28 7.74 0.99
CA LEU A 178 -11.25 8.42 -0.30
C LEU A 178 -11.94 9.81 -0.26
N GLU A 179 -12.98 9.97 0.55
CA GLU A 179 -13.66 11.26 0.78
C GLU A 179 -12.75 12.28 1.49
N SER A 180 -11.74 11.83 2.23
CA SER A 180 -10.74 12.70 2.86
C SER A 180 -9.71 13.27 1.88
N VAL A 181 -9.70 12.81 0.63
CA VAL A 181 -8.81 13.29 -0.42
C VAL A 181 -9.46 14.47 -1.15
N GLU A 182 -8.79 15.61 -1.13
CA GLU A 182 -9.32 16.86 -1.69
C GLU A 182 -9.28 16.89 -3.23
N PHE A 183 -8.29 16.22 -3.81
CA PHE A 183 -8.05 16.25 -5.25
C PHE A 183 -7.46 14.92 -5.76
N PHE A 184 -7.93 14.51 -6.95
CA PHE A 184 -7.35 13.44 -7.76
C PHE A 184 -7.11 13.95 -9.19
N ASP A 185 -5.98 13.56 -9.78
CA ASP A 185 -5.78 13.64 -11.21
C ASP A 185 -6.64 12.55 -11.89
N LEU A 186 -7.86 12.91 -12.30
CA LEU A 186 -8.85 11.96 -12.84
C LEU A 186 -8.39 11.33 -14.15
N ASP A 187 -7.55 11.99 -14.93
CA ASP A 187 -6.99 11.40 -16.14
C ASP A 187 -6.05 10.25 -15.81
N LYS A 188 -5.26 10.35 -14.75
CA LYS A 188 -4.44 9.23 -14.23
C LYS A 188 -5.29 8.10 -13.68
N VAL A 189 -6.39 8.40 -12.97
CA VAL A 189 -7.34 7.39 -12.47
C VAL A 189 -7.91 6.58 -13.64
N ILE A 190 -8.35 7.25 -14.71
CA ILE A 190 -8.91 6.62 -15.90
C ILE A 190 -7.84 5.82 -16.63
N GLN A 191 -6.65 6.40 -16.82
CA GLN A 191 -5.54 5.74 -17.49
C GLN A 191 -5.14 4.45 -16.76
N TYR A 192 -5.04 4.51 -15.42
CA TYR A 192 -4.74 3.31 -14.63
C TYR A 192 -5.85 2.26 -14.71
N SER A 193 -7.12 2.68 -14.69
CA SER A 193 -8.27 1.77 -14.87
C SER A 193 -8.21 1.04 -16.23
N LYS A 194 -7.82 1.73 -17.31
CA LYS A 194 -7.58 1.15 -18.62
C LYS A 194 -6.41 0.14 -18.63
N PHE A 195 -5.33 0.44 -17.93
CA PHE A 195 -4.18 -0.48 -17.83
C PHE A 195 -4.51 -1.72 -17.03
N LEU A 196 -5.24 -1.58 -15.92
CA LEU A 196 -5.71 -2.70 -15.11
C LEU A 196 -6.64 -3.61 -15.89
N GLY A 197 -7.50 -3.05 -16.77
CA GLY A 197 -8.31 -3.77 -17.72
C GLY A 197 -9.41 -4.64 -17.09
N ARG A 198 -9.92 -4.23 -15.92
CA ARG A 198 -10.98 -4.94 -15.19
C ARG A 198 -12.28 -4.16 -15.29
N ALA A 199 -13.23 -4.66 -16.08
CA ALA A 199 -14.51 -4.01 -16.34
C ALA A 199 -15.30 -3.70 -15.05
N THR A 200 -15.35 -4.63 -14.11
CA THR A 200 -16.04 -4.43 -12.82
C THR A 200 -15.37 -3.34 -11.98
N THR A 201 -14.04 -3.24 -12.02
CA THR A 201 -13.31 -2.19 -11.31
C THR A 201 -13.55 -0.83 -11.94
N ALA A 202 -13.53 -0.73 -13.28
CA ALA A 202 -13.89 0.51 -13.99
C ALA A 202 -15.30 1.00 -13.61
N ALA A 203 -16.27 0.08 -13.51
CA ALA A 203 -17.62 0.40 -13.08
C ALA A 203 -17.68 0.88 -11.63
N LYS A 204 -16.91 0.27 -10.72
CA LYS A 204 -16.82 0.70 -9.30
C LYS A 204 -16.21 2.11 -9.17
N VAL A 205 -15.13 2.37 -9.91
CA VAL A 205 -14.51 3.70 -9.98
C VAL A 205 -15.50 4.73 -10.53
N GLY A 206 -16.18 4.41 -11.62
CA GLY A 206 -17.19 5.29 -12.21
C GLY A 206 -18.35 5.57 -11.26
N PHE A 207 -18.83 4.55 -10.53
CA PHE A 207 -19.87 4.71 -9.52
C PHE A 207 -19.41 5.63 -8.37
N PHE A 208 -18.19 5.43 -7.86
CA PHE A 208 -17.63 6.29 -6.81
C PHE A 208 -17.49 7.74 -7.29
N LEU A 209 -16.91 7.96 -8.46
CA LEU A 209 -16.71 9.30 -9.02
C LEU A 209 -18.05 10.01 -9.30
N GLU A 210 -19.08 9.26 -9.76
CA GLU A 210 -20.40 9.83 -10.00
C GLU A 210 -21.07 10.33 -8.72
N GLN A 211 -20.90 9.63 -7.59
CA GLN A 211 -21.43 10.07 -6.30
C GLN A 211 -20.68 11.30 -5.75
N HIS A 212 -19.44 11.51 -6.14
CA HIS A 212 -18.60 12.64 -5.69
C HIS A 212 -18.36 13.67 -6.80
N LYS A 213 -19.30 13.78 -7.76
CA LYS A 213 -19.12 14.56 -8.99
C LYS A 213 -18.73 16.02 -8.72
N GLU A 214 -19.41 16.67 -7.79
CA GLU A 214 -19.15 18.06 -7.44
C GLU A 214 -17.84 18.24 -6.67
N ASN A 215 -17.64 17.43 -5.63
CA ASN A 215 -16.49 17.55 -4.74
C ASN A 215 -15.16 17.26 -5.45
N LEU A 216 -15.16 16.30 -6.38
CA LEU A 216 -13.96 15.89 -7.12
C LEU A 216 -13.90 16.51 -8.54
N MET A 217 -14.75 17.48 -8.86
CA MET A 217 -14.81 18.16 -10.17
C MET A 217 -14.87 17.17 -11.35
N VAL A 218 -15.69 16.13 -11.23
CA VAL A 218 -15.80 15.06 -12.23
C VAL A 218 -16.59 15.56 -13.45
N GLU A 219 -15.93 15.59 -14.59
CA GLU A 219 -16.55 15.95 -15.86
C GLU A 219 -17.20 14.73 -16.55
N GLU A 220 -18.15 14.97 -17.46
CA GLU A 220 -18.81 13.89 -18.23
C GLU A 220 -17.82 13.04 -19.06
N LYS A 221 -16.74 13.65 -19.57
CA LYS A 221 -15.69 12.90 -20.29
C LYS A 221 -15.08 11.79 -19.45
N HIS A 222 -14.89 12.03 -18.13
CA HIS A 222 -14.31 11.07 -17.18
C HIS A 222 -15.28 9.89 -16.98
N LEU A 223 -16.56 10.20 -16.75
CA LEU A 223 -17.59 9.18 -16.57
C LEU A 223 -17.81 8.35 -17.83
N THR A 224 -17.83 9.01 -19.01
CA THR A 224 -17.97 8.34 -20.31
C THR A 224 -16.83 7.35 -20.56
N SER A 225 -15.58 7.75 -20.28
CA SER A 225 -14.41 6.88 -20.44
C SER A 225 -14.49 5.63 -19.57
N LEU A 226 -14.99 5.73 -18.34
CA LEU A 226 -15.17 4.59 -17.43
C LEU A 226 -16.40 3.75 -17.83
N TRP A 227 -17.46 4.40 -18.30
CA TRP A 227 -18.68 3.76 -18.77
C TRP A 227 -18.43 2.83 -19.95
N GLU A 228 -17.59 3.21 -20.88
CA GLU A 228 -17.17 2.37 -22.02
C GLU A 228 -16.44 1.10 -21.56
N LEU A 229 -15.75 1.15 -20.43
CA LEU A 229 -15.00 0.01 -19.88
C LEU A 229 -15.84 -0.92 -19.00
N ARG A 230 -17.09 -0.52 -18.64
CA ARG A 230 -17.93 -1.27 -17.71
C ARG A 230 -18.30 -2.67 -18.21
N PRO A 231 -18.70 -3.58 -17.33
CA PRO A 231 -19.16 -4.90 -17.73
C PRO A 231 -20.47 -4.81 -18.54
N ARG A 232 -20.63 -5.70 -19.49
CA ARG A 232 -21.86 -5.78 -20.34
C ARG A 232 -23.05 -6.36 -19.59
N GLN A 233 -22.80 -7.15 -18.54
CA GLN A 233 -23.83 -7.78 -17.70
C GLN A 233 -23.72 -7.29 -16.25
N PRO A 234 -24.78 -7.37 -15.44
CA PRO A 234 -24.73 -7.01 -14.04
C PRO A 234 -23.72 -7.85 -13.25
N HIS A 235 -22.92 -7.17 -12.44
CA HIS A 235 -21.97 -7.78 -11.53
C HIS A 235 -22.17 -7.27 -10.09
N TYR A 236 -21.96 -8.14 -9.11
CA TYR A 236 -22.01 -7.71 -7.70
C TYR A 236 -20.78 -6.87 -7.34
N LEU A 237 -21.03 -5.78 -6.62
CA LEU A 237 -19.99 -4.92 -6.06
C LEU A 237 -19.09 -5.70 -5.08
N SER A 238 -19.72 -6.56 -4.27
CA SER A 238 -19.04 -7.44 -3.30
C SER A 238 -19.52 -8.87 -3.47
N ARG A 239 -18.59 -9.83 -3.40
CA ARG A 239 -18.92 -11.26 -3.43
C ARG A 239 -19.52 -11.76 -2.13
N SER A 240 -19.20 -11.13 -1.00
CA SER A 240 -19.63 -11.55 0.34
C SER A 240 -21.03 -11.02 0.74
N LYS A 241 -21.49 -9.93 0.12
CA LYS A 241 -22.75 -9.27 0.46
C LYS A 241 -23.66 -9.22 -0.79
N GLN A 242 -24.38 -10.30 -1.04
CA GLN A 242 -25.29 -10.42 -2.18
C GLN A 242 -26.77 -10.19 -1.81
N LYS A 243 -27.08 -10.04 -0.50
CA LYS A 243 -28.43 -9.76 -0.02
C LYS A 243 -28.71 -8.25 -0.07
N ASN A 244 -29.96 -7.90 -0.35
CA ASN A 244 -30.44 -6.50 -0.39
C ASN A 244 -29.63 -5.58 -1.32
N CYS A 245 -29.35 -6.05 -2.53
CA CYS A 245 -28.67 -5.26 -3.55
C CYS A 245 -29.65 -4.55 -4.48
N LYS A 246 -29.35 -3.31 -4.85
CA LYS A 246 -30.03 -2.54 -5.88
C LYS A 246 -29.19 -2.55 -7.16
N TRP A 247 -29.84 -2.72 -8.32
CA TRP A 247 -29.18 -2.65 -9.61
C TRP A 247 -28.99 -1.21 -10.05
N VAL A 248 -27.74 -0.79 -10.16
CA VAL A 248 -27.36 0.50 -10.72
C VAL A 248 -27.07 0.31 -12.21
N LYS A 249 -28.12 0.53 -13.04
CA LYS A 249 -28.13 0.26 -14.49
C LYS A 249 -26.96 0.90 -15.24
N LYS A 250 -26.65 2.16 -14.94
CA LYS A 250 -25.58 2.91 -15.62
C LYS A 250 -24.24 2.17 -15.57
N TRP A 251 -23.90 1.58 -14.44
CA TRP A 251 -22.63 0.90 -14.19
C TRP A 251 -22.71 -0.62 -14.29
N ASN A 252 -23.89 -1.19 -14.51
CA ASN A 252 -24.14 -2.63 -14.43
C ASN A 252 -23.63 -3.27 -13.11
N LEU A 253 -23.86 -2.60 -12.00
CA LEU A 253 -23.46 -3.07 -10.67
C LEU A 253 -24.70 -3.38 -9.81
N MET A 254 -24.64 -4.54 -9.12
CA MET A 254 -25.53 -4.91 -8.02
C MET A 254 -24.86 -4.42 -6.72
N ILE A 255 -25.36 -3.34 -6.16
CA ILE A 255 -24.75 -2.65 -5.02
C ILE A 255 -25.60 -2.84 -3.78
N PRO A 256 -25.07 -3.28 -2.63
CA PRO A 256 -25.77 -3.33 -1.37
C PRO A 256 -26.38 -1.97 -1.01
N THR A 257 -27.62 -1.94 -0.54
CA THR A 257 -28.32 -0.69 -0.19
C THR A 257 -27.61 0.11 0.89
N GLU A 258 -26.92 -0.56 1.80
CA GLU A 258 -26.09 0.08 2.84
C GLU A 258 -24.95 0.95 2.24
N ILE A 259 -24.40 0.56 1.08
CA ILE A 259 -23.34 1.32 0.38
C ILE A 259 -23.95 2.47 -0.43
N ILE A 260 -25.12 2.25 -1.06
CA ILE A 260 -25.81 3.30 -1.80
C ILE A 260 -26.24 4.44 -0.87
N ASN A 261 -26.78 4.09 0.29
CA ASN A 261 -27.29 5.04 1.26
C ASN A 261 -26.22 5.53 2.23
N GLN A 262 -24.99 5.01 2.14
CA GLN A 262 -23.89 5.31 3.09
C GLN A 262 -24.39 5.21 4.54
N SER A 263 -25.09 4.10 4.89
CA SER A 263 -25.77 3.95 6.17
C SER A 263 -24.85 4.04 7.41
N TRP A 264 -23.53 4.01 7.22
CA TRP A 264 -22.56 4.33 8.26
C TRP A 264 -22.42 5.83 8.57
N ALA A 265 -22.95 6.72 7.72
CA ALA A 265 -22.92 8.17 7.95
C ALA A 265 -23.98 8.64 8.95
N GLU A 266 -25.02 7.84 9.20
CA GLU A 266 -26.14 8.17 10.09
C GLU A 266 -25.87 7.86 11.57
N ILE A 267 -24.71 7.31 11.93
CA ILE A 267 -24.35 6.90 13.30
C ILE A 267 -23.31 7.89 13.87
N ILE A 268 -23.64 9.17 13.89
CA ILE A 268 -22.87 10.20 14.60
C ILE A 268 -23.78 10.92 15.60
#